data_a797f565045bdabd7c39464e761b96ef
#
_entry.id   a797f565045bdabd7c39464e761b96ef
#
_cell.length_a   1.000
_cell.length_b   1.000
_cell.length_c   1.000
_cell.angle_alpha   90.00
_cell.angle_beta   90.00
_cell.angle_gamma   90.00
#
_symmetry.space_group_name_H-M   'P 1'
#
loop_
_entity.id
_entity.type
_entity.pdbx_description
1 polymer ?
#
loop_
_entity_poly.entity_id
_entity_poly.type
_entity_poly.pdbx_seq_one_letter_code
_entity_poly.pdbx_strand_id
1 'polypeptide(L)'
;MSRGAVTAEFAVVLPAVVALLALLLTGASAGVTQLRIEEGARAGARALARGEDPAAVQRTVRTLAGETAVASVSGEGGWYGVTVTDRVGGPLGSSIPWTLTARASSRSETPAAGHAGGSAGGRDST
;
A
#
# COMPACT_ATOMS: atom_id res chain seq x y z
N MET A 1 -11.99 21.26 -49.82
CA MET A 1 -10.84 20.45 -49.66
C MET A 1 -10.31 20.49 -48.25
N SER A 2 -10.02 21.65 -47.73
CA SER A 2 -9.45 21.73 -46.41
C SER A 2 -10.37 21.27 -45.30
N ARG A 3 -11.67 21.45 -45.43
CA ARG A 3 -12.58 21.02 -44.38
C ARG A 3 -12.55 19.53 -44.14
N GLY A 4 -12.51 18.72 -45.19
CA GLY A 4 -12.47 17.27 -45.04
C GLY A 4 -11.17 16.83 -44.42
N ALA A 5 -10.04 17.45 -44.77
CA ALA A 5 -8.76 17.10 -44.18
C ALA A 5 -8.71 17.46 -42.69
N VAL A 6 -9.22 18.64 -42.32
CA VAL A 6 -9.24 19.08 -40.95
C VAL A 6 -10.13 18.16 -40.10
N THR A 7 -11.30 17.81 -40.63
CA THR A 7 -12.19 16.92 -39.89
C THR A 7 -11.56 15.56 -39.72
N ALA A 8 -10.85 15.02 -40.70
CA ALA A 8 -10.16 13.74 -40.57
C ALA A 8 -9.07 13.81 -39.52
N GLU A 9 -8.34 14.93 -39.44
CA GLU A 9 -7.33 15.09 -38.41
C GLU A 9 -7.94 15.11 -37.03
N PHE A 10 -9.04 15.83 -36.83
CA PHE A 10 -9.72 15.84 -35.54
C PHE A 10 -10.28 14.46 -35.21
N ALA A 11 -10.74 13.70 -36.18
CA ALA A 11 -11.26 12.37 -35.94
C ALA A 11 -10.19 11.43 -35.38
N VAL A 12 -8.91 11.67 -35.69
CA VAL A 12 -7.81 10.87 -35.16
C VAL A 12 -7.29 11.46 -33.87
N VAL A 13 -7.21 12.78 -33.77
CA VAL A 13 -6.62 13.46 -32.60
C VAL A 13 -7.51 13.32 -31.37
N LEU A 14 -8.83 13.47 -31.52
CA LEU A 14 -9.71 13.42 -30.36
C LEU A 14 -9.64 12.10 -29.59
N PRO A 15 -9.73 10.95 -30.24
CA PRO A 15 -9.56 9.68 -29.53
C PRO A 15 -8.19 9.56 -28.86
N ALA A 16 -7.15 10.07 -29.52
CA ALA A 16 -5.80 10.00 -28.98
C ALA A 16 -5.68 10.86 -27.71
N VAL A 17 -6.27 12.05 -27.72
CA VAL A 17 -6.27 12.92 -26.55
C VAL A 17 -7.04 12.30 -25.42
N VAL A 18 -8.20 11.70 -25.70
CA VAL A 18 -8.99 11.04 -24.67
C VAL A 18 -8.22 9.87 -24.09
N ALA A 19 -7.57 9.08 -24.91
CA ALA A 19 -6.77 7.95 -24.45
C ALA A 19 -5.61 8.43 -23.56
N LEU A 20 -4.93 9.50 -23.98
CA LEU A 20 -3.84 10.07 -23.19
C LEU A 20 -4.36 10.55 -21.84
N LEU A 21 -5.49 11.24 -21.83
CA LEU A 21 -6.08 11.74 -20.59
C LEU A 21 -6.45 10.58 -19.67
N ALA A 22 -7.03 9.51 -20.22
CA ALA A 22 -7.36 8.34 -19.43
C ALA A 22 -6.12 7.69 -18.82
N LEU A 23 -5.02 7.64 -19.58
CA LEU A 23 -3.75 7.12 -19.06
C LEU A 23 -3.20 8.00 -17.96
N LEU A 24 -3.26 9.32 -18.12
CA LEU A 24 -2.78 10.26 -17.10
C LEU A 24 -3.60 10.14 -15.83
N LEU A 25 -4.92 10.02 -15.93
CA LEU A 25 -5.78 9.86 -14.77
C LEU A 25 -5.52 8.54 -14.06
N THR A 26 -5.31 7.48 -14.83
CA THR A 26 -5.00 6.17 -14.26
C THR A 26 -3.65 6.21 -13.54
N GLY A 27 -2.66 6.87 -14.14
CA GLY A 27 -1.36 7.03 -13.51
C GLY A 27 -1.44 7.85 -12.23
N ALA A 28 -2.21 8.92 -12.23
CA ALA A 28 -2.42 9.72 -11.02
C ALA A 28 -3.10 8.90 -9.93
N SER A 29 -4.10 8.11 -10.30
CA SER A 29 -4.78 7.24 -9.35
C SER A 29 -3.82 6.21 -8.76
N ALA A 30 -2.95 5.66 -9.60
CA ALA A 30 -1.93 4.71 -9.14
C ALA A 30 -1.00 5.36 -8.12
N GLY A 31 -0.58 6.59 -8.38
CA GLY A 31 0.29 7.31 -7.46
C GLY A 31 -0.36 7.55 -6.10
N VAL A 32 -1.63 7.97 -6.11
CA VAL A 32 -2.35 8.19 -4.86
C VAL A 32 -2.55 6.88 -4.10
N THR A 33 -2.89 5.82 -4.81
CA THR A 33 -3.06 4.51 -4.19
C THR A 33 -1.75 4.03 -3.58
N GLN A 34 -0.65 4.22 -4.30
CA GLN A 34 0.67 3.82 -3.79
C GLN A 34 1.00 4.55 -2.48
N LEU A 35 0.76 5.86 -2.42
CA LEU A 35 1.00 6.62 -1.20
C LEU A 35 0.14 6.13 -0.05
N ARG A 36 -1.12 5.83 -0.32
CA ARG A 36 -2.03 5.35 0.71
C ARG A 36 -1.63 3.99 1.27
N ILE A 37 -1.25 3.07 0.39
CA ILE A 37 -0.86 1.75 0.86
C ILE A 37 0.49 1.80 1.59
N GLU A 38 1.39 2.69 1.20
CA GLU A 38 2.63 2.88 1.92
C GLU A 38 2.39 3.42 3.33
N GLU A 39 1.50 4.40 3.46
CA GLU A 39 1.16 4.93 4.76
C GLU A 39 0.47 3.86 5.62
N GLY A 40 -0.45 3.10 5.01
CA GLY A 40 -1.11 2.00 5.70
C GLY A 40 -0.11 0.94 6.17
N ALA A 41 0.85 0.60 5.33
CA ALA A 41 1.86 -0.39 5.69
C ALA A 41 2.73 0.10 6.86
N ARG A 42 3.15 1.36 6.82
CA ARG A 42 3.93 1.93 7.91
C ARG A 42 3.15 2.00 9.21
N ALA A 43 1.90 2.42 9.14
CA ALA A 43 1.05 2.49 10.32
C ALA A 43 0.78 1.09 10.87
N GLY A 44 0.53 0.13 10.00
CA GLY A 44 0.33 -1.25 10.41
C GLY A 44 1.56 -1.84 11.09
N ALA A 45 2.74 -1.57 10.54
CA ALA A 45 3.97 -2.05 11.13
C ALA A 45 4.19 -1.46 12.53
N ARG A 46 3.89 -0.18 12.68
CA ARG A 46 3.99 0.46 14.00
C ARG A 46 2.97 -0.13 14.99
N ALA A 47 1.78 -0.44 14.52
CA ALA A 47 0.76 -1.03 15.37
C ALA A 47 1.19 -2.42 15.85
N LEU A 48 1.74 -3.22 14.97
CA LEU A 48 2.26 -4.53 15.36
C LEU A 48 3.41 -4.40 16.35
N ALA A 49 4.29 -3.44 16.15
CA ALA A 49 5.41 -3.23 17.06
C ALA A 49 4.92 -2.89 18.46
N ARG A 50 3.76 -2.26 18.57
CA ARG A 50 3.18 -1.97 19.88
C ARG A 50 2.42 -3.17 20.47
N GLY A 51 2.33 -4.24 19.74
CA GLY A 51 1.65 -5.43 20.25
C GLY A 51 0.17 -5.54 19.91
N GLU A 52 -0.33 -4.72 18.99
CA GLU A 52 -1.72 -4.82 18.57
C GLU A 52 -1.96 -6.11 17.80
N ASP A 53 -3.15 -6.66 17.88
CA ASP A 53 -3.41 -7.90 17.20
C ASP A 53 -3.60 -7.69 15.68
N PRO A 54 -3.47 -8.73 14.87
CA PRO A 54 -3.59 -8.61 13.42
C PRO A 54 -4.92 -8.01 12.95
N ALA A 55 -6.01 -8.25 13.65
CA ALA A 55 -7.30 -7.69 13.29
C ALA A 55 -7.30 -6.17 13.45
N ALA A 56 -6.67 -5.68 14.52
CA ALA A 56 -6.56 -4.26 14.73
C ALA A 56 -5.67 -3.61 13.68
N VAL A 57 -4.60 -4.29 13.29
CA VAL A 57 -3.71 -3.83 12.24
C VAL A 57 -4.46 -3.72 10.92
N GLN A 58 -5.27 -4.71 10.59
CA GLN A 58 -6.05 -4.70 9.37
C GLN A 58 -7.03 -3.51 9.35
N ARG A 59 -7.66 -3.22 10.47
CA ARG A 59 -8.55 -2.06 10.56
C ARG A 59 -7.78 -0.75 10.36
N THR A 60 -6.61 -0.61 10.95
CA THR A 60 -5.78 0.56 10.78
C THR A 60 -5.38 0.75 9.31
N VAL A 61 -4.99 -0.32 8.66
CA VAL A 61 -4.60 -0.28 7.26
C VAL A 61 -5.78 0.15 6.40
N ARG A 62 -6.96 -0.41 6.65
CA ARG A 62 -8.15 -0.04 5.88
C ARG A 62 -8.56 1.41 6.07
N THR A 63 -8.34 1.94 7.27
CA THR A 63 -8.64 3.34 7.54
C THR A 63 -7.75 4.26 6.72
N LEU A 64 -6.49 3.94 6.57
CA LEU A 64 -5.54 4.79 5.87
C LEU A 64 -5.45 4.49 4.37
N ALA A 65 -5.47 3.23 4.02
CA ALA A 65 -5.26 2.82 2.63
C ALA A 65 -6.57 2.62 1.85
N GLY A 66 -7.68 2.42 2.55
CA GLY A 66 -8.98 2.22 1.91
C GLY A 66 -9.52 0.82 2.17
N GLU A 67 -10.83 0.67 1.98
CA GLU A 67 -11.49 -0.59 2.32
C GLU A 67 -11.09 -1.75 1.42
N THR A 68 -10.63 -1.48 0.22
CA THR A 68 -10.22 -2.53 -0.70
C THR A 68 -8.78 -2.97 -0.47
N ALA A 69 -8.03 -2.26 0.37
CA ALA A 69 -6.66 -2.63 0.67
C ALA A 69 -6.61 -3.88 1.54
N VAL A 70 -5.68 -4.76 1.23
CA VAL A 70 -5.49 -6.00 1.97
C VAL A 70 -4.11 -5.96 2.60
N ALA A 71 -4.06 -6.23 3.90
CA ALA A 71 -2.81 -6.27 4.63
C ALA A 71 -2.47 -7.71 5.00
N SER A 72 -1.22 -8.07 4.83
CA SER A 72 -0.70 -9.32 5.35
C SER A 72 0.42 -9.03 6.32
N VAL A 73 0.49 -9.81 7.37
CA VAL A 73 1.39 -9.58 8.47
C VAL A 73 2.38 -10.73 8.57
N SER A 74 3.63 -10.40 8.77
CA SER A 74 4.65 -11.42 9.03
C SER A 74 5.48 -10.99 10.24
N GLY A 75 6.02 -11.95 10.96
CA GLY A 75 6.86 -11.66 12.10
C GLY A 75 7.97 -12.67 12.18
N GLU A 76 9.20 -12.20 12.36
CA GLU A 76 10.34 -13.07 12.41
C GLU A 76 11.48 -12.38 13.14
N GLY A 77 12.07 -13.06 14.09
CA GLY A 77 13.25 -12.57 14.78
C GLY A 77 13.08 -11.22 15.48
N GLY A 78 11.90 -10.92 15.95
CA GLY A 78 11.66 -9.64 16.60
C GLY A 78 11.28 -8.52 15.65
N TRP A 79 11.19 -8.81 14.39
CA TRP A 79 10.76 -7.84 13.40
C TRP A 79 9.36 -8.19 12.90
N TYR A 80 8.56 -7.18 12.66
CA TYR A 80 7.24 -7.34 12.07
C TYR A 80 7.20 -6.69 10.71
N GLY A 81 6.64 -7.39 9.75
CA GLY A 81 6.43 -6.85 8.41
C GLY A 81 4.96 -6.74 8.10
N VAL A 82 4.58 -5.68 7.44
CA VAL A 82 3.23 -5.51 6.94
C VAL A 82 3.33 -5.23 5.44
N THR A 83 2.64 -6.04 4.67
CA THR A 83 2.55 -5.86 3.23
C THR A 83 1.12 -5.47 2.92
N VAL A 84 0.93 -4.35 2.25
CA VAL A 84 -0.40 -3.87 1.87
C VAL A 84 -0.49 -3.87 0.37
N THR A 85 -1.57 -4.45 -0.15
CA THR A 85 -1.85 -4.45 -1.58
C THR A 85 -3.20 -3.84 -1.85
N ASP A 86 -3.31 -3.14 -2.94
CA ASP A 86 -4.56 -2.57 -3.39
C ASP A 86 -4.55 -2.46 -4.90
N ARG A 87 -5.73 -2.34 -5.49
CA ARG A 87 -5.87 -2.21 -6.92
C ARG A 87 -5.83 -0.75 -7.33
N VAL A 88 -5.33 -0.51 -8.52
CA VAL A 88 -5.30 0.84 -9.07
C VAL A 88 -6.72 1.23 -9.50
N GLY A 89 -7.15 2.40 -9.06
CA GLY A 89 -8.41 2.97 -9.52
C GLY A 89 -8.22 3.74 -10.82
N GLY A 90 -9.22 4.51 -11.20
CA GLY A 90 -9.17 5.34 -12.38
C GLY A 90 -9.88 4.71 -13.57
N PRO A 91 -9.95 5.43 -14.70
CA PRO A 91 -10.77 5.00 -15.84
C PRO A 91 -10.36 3.66 -16.43
N LEU A 92 -9.09 3.30 -16.36
CA LEU A 92 -8.59 2.05 -16.91
C LEU A 92 -8.33 1.00 -15.84
N GLY A 93 -8.55 1.34 -14.58
CA GLY A 93 -8.24 0.44 -13.46
C GLY A 93 -9.03 -0.86 -13.49
N SER A 94 -10.28 -0.81 -13.95
CA SER A 94 -11.10 -2.02 -14.03
C SER A 94 -10.74 -2.89 -15.22
N SER A 95 -10.15 -2.31 -16.26
CA SER A 95 -9.78 -3.06 -17.46
C SER A 95 -8.39 -3.65 -17.34
N ILE A 96 -7.52 -3.03 -16.55
CA ILE A 96 -6.14 -3.47 -16.36
C ILE A 96 -6.03 -4.02 -14.94
N PRO A 97 -5.71 -5.30 -14.76
CA PRO A 97 -5.59 -5.88 -13.42
C PRO A 97 -4.27 -5.44 -12.80
N TRP A 98 -4.21 -4.20 -12.41
CA TRP A 98 -3.00 -3.58 -11.88
C TRP A 98 -3.09 -3.51 -10.36
N THR A 99 -2.24 -4.25 -9.68
CA THR A 99 -2.19 -4.28 -8.22
C THR A 99 -0.90 -3.62 -7.76
N LEU A 100 -1.02 -2.74 -6.78
CA LEU A 100 0.13 -2.09 -6.18
C LEU A 100 0.40 -2.72 -4.83
N THR A 101 1.67 -2.77 -4.45
CA THR A 101 2.10 -3.38 -3.20
C THR A 101 3.03 -2.44 -2.47
N ALA A 102 2.82 -2.28 -1.18
CA ALA A 102 3.72 -1.55 -0.30
C ALA A 102 4.07 -2.43 0.89
N ARG A 103 5.30 -2.33 1.35
CA ARG A 103 5.77 -3.14 2.45
C ARG A 103 6.50 -2.26 3.45
N ALA A 104 6.25 -2.48 4.71
CA ALA A 104 6.95 -1.79 5.78
C ALA A 104 7.28 -2.80 6.87
N SER A 105 8.37 -2.58 7.58
CA SER A 105 8.73 -3.44 8.69
C SER A 105 9.05 -2.58 9.90
N SER A 106 8.86 -3.16 11.06
CA SER A 106 9.13 -2.47 12.31
C SER A 106 9.64 -3.49 13.31
N ARG A 107 10.53 -3.05 14.17
CA ARG A 107 11.04 -3.92 15.20
C ARG A 107 10.06 -3.96 16.36
N SER A 108 9.92 -5.12 16.96
CA SER A 108 9.01 -5.27 18.09
C SER A 108 9.47 -4.39 19.25
N GLU A 109 8.53 -3.63 19.79
CA GLU A 109 8.79 -2.84 20.98
C GLU A 109 8.41 -3.62 22.22
N THR A 110 7.81 -4.78 22.07
CA THR A 110 7.35 -5.56 23.19
C THR A 110 8.52 -6.30 23.77
N PRO A 111 8.98 -5.96 24.95
CA PRO A 111 10.15 -6.57 25.50
C PRO A 111 9.90 -7.99 25.92
N ALA A 112 8.74 -8.38 25.95
CA ALA A 112 8.46 -9.70 26.37
C ALA A 112 9.25 -10.67 25.60
N ALA A 113 9.64 -10.30 24.48
CA ALA A 113 10.36 -11.15 23.68
C ALA A 113 11.52 -11.69 24.37
N GLY A 114 11.47 -12.35 25.26
CA GLY A 114 12.53 -13.07 25.73
C GLY A 114 13.70 -12.35 26.25
N HIS A 115 13.92 -11.26 25.76
CA HIS A 115 15.04 -10.56 26.23
C HIS A 115 14.98 -10.38 27.67
N ALA A 116 13.87 -10.00 28.15
CA ALA A 116 13.74 -9.74 29.53
C ALA A 116 14.10 -10.93 30.33
N GLY A 117 13.61 -12.01 29.92
CA GLY A 117 13.87 -13.19 30.67
C GLY A 117 15.32 -13.49 30.73
N GLY A 118 15.94 -13.41 29.64
CA GLY A 118 17.32 -13.73 29.59
C GLY A 118 18.11 -12.87 30.50
N SER A 119 17.85 -11.64 30.41
CA SER A 119 18.68 -10.77 31.16
C SER A 119 18.45 -10.96 32.61
N ALA A 120 17.26 -11.16 32.98
CA ALA A 120 17.02 -11.26 34.37
C ALA A 120 17.78 -12.37 34.95
N GLY A 121 17.79 -13.44 34.28
CA GLY A 121 18.42 -14.54 34.92
C GLY A 121 19.84 -14.29 35.23
N GLY A 122 20.42 -13.54 34.45
CA GLY A 122 21.82 -13.47 34.62
C GLY A 122 22.25 -12.96 35.93
N ARG A 123 21.60 -12.08 36.51
CA ARG A 123 22.22 -11.46 37.52
C ARG A 123 22.22 -12.03 38.75
N ASP A 124 21.38 -12.77 39.04
CA ASP A 124 21.41 -13.16 40.33
C ASP A 124 22.41 -14.03 40.71
N SER A 125 23.12 -14.44 39.92
CA SER A 125 24.12 -15.32 40.35
C SER A 125 24.93 -14.88 41.46
N THR A 126 24.99 -13.84 41.83
CA THR A 126 25.81 -13.54 42.94
C THR A 126 25.08 -13.70 44.20
#